data_358df8a8b5383bce17f4ce5d217c8f72
#
_entry.id   358df8a8b5383bce17f4ce5d217c8f72
#
_cell.length_a   1.000
_cell.length_b   1.000
_cell.length_c   1.000
_cell.angle_alpha   90.00
_cell.angle_beta   90.00
_cell.angle_gamma   90.00
#
_symmetry.space_group_name_H-M   'P 1'
#
loop_
_entity.id
_entity.type
_entity.pdbx_description
1 polymer ?
#
loop_
_entity_poly.entity_id
_entity_poly.type
_entity_poly.pdbx_seq_one_letter_code
_entity_poly.pdbx_strand_id
1 'polypeptide(L)'
;MPDKVRIALDAMGGDHGAPVILPGADISLTRHPDIEFLLFGNSAAVQPVLDKLPRLKAHSKAVHTEVAIRMEDKPSQALRYGRWKSSMWLAIDAVKKGDADVAVSAGNTGALMAMSRFNLKMIEGIERPAIAALWPTLKGESVVLDVGASIGADEAHLVNLAAMGSAMARVLFDIERPTVGLLNIGVEEVKGLEQVREAGRILREGQFPHFDYHGFVEGDDIGKGAVDVVVTEGFAGNIALKTAEGTAHQLASYLRAAMNRTWAARLGYLLARQAFRTLRDKMDPRKSNGGVFLGLNGVVIKSHGGADAEGTASAIDMGYDMVRYELLEKIGQSMVRDLQAGTTARLAGGAGS
;
A
#
# COMPACT_ATOMS: atom_id res chain seq x y z
N MET A 1 20.39 -11.29 -2.26
CA MET A 1 19.27 -10.86 -3.12
C MET A 1 18.90 -12.01 -4.03
N PRO A 2 17.63 -12.35 -4.23
CA PRO A 2 17.25 -13.41 -5.18
C PRO A 2 17.59 -12.98 -6.61
N ASP A 3 18.05 -13.93 -7.43
CA ASP A 3 18.38 -13.68 -8.86
C ASP A 3 17.13 -13.28 -9.66
N LYS A 4 15.95 -13.73 -9.23
CA LYS A 4 14.65 -13.44 -9.82
C LYS A 4 13.64 -13.13 -8.73
N VAL A 5 12.69 -12.23 -9.03
CA VAL A 5 11.54 -11.94 -8.15
C VAL A 5 10.30 -12.64 -8.71
N ARG A 6 9.67 -13.49 -7.87
CA ARG A 6 8.49 -14.25 -8.26
C ARG A 6 7.23 -13.58 -7.73
N ILE A 7 6.36 -13.17 -8.64
CA ILE A 7 5.15 -12.42 -8.31
C ILE A 7 3.90 -13.26 -8.60
N ALA A 8 3.12 -13.52 -7.56
CA ALA A 8 1.81 -14.15 -7.66
C ALA A 8 0.73 -13.10 -7.95
N LEU A 9 0.09 -13.17 -9.12
CA LEU A 9 -0.96 -12.24 -9.52
C LEU A 9 -2.34 -12.88 -9.44
N ASP A 10 -3.26 -12.21 -8.74
CA ASP A 10 -4.69 -12.45 -8.83
C ASP A 10 -5.22 -11.87 -10.15
N ALA A 11 -5.19 -12.67 -11.22
CA ALA A 11 -5.55 -12.23 -12.56
C ALA A 11 -7.06 -11.98 -12.75
N MET A 12 -7.89 -12.24 -11.74
CA MET A 12 -9.34 -12.02 -11.75
C MET A 12 -9.78 -10.93 -10.77
N GLY A 13 -8.86 -10.30 -10.05
CA GLY A 13 -9.16 -9.23 -9.10
C GLY A 13 -9.51 -7.90 -9.79
N GLY A 14 -10.23 -7.04 -9.05
CA GLY A 14 -10.63 -5.71 -9.51
C GLY A 14 -11.81 -5.72 -10.50
N ASP A 15 -12.09 -4.52 -11.05
CA ASP A 15 -13.27 -4.30 -11.89
C ASP A 15 -13.09 -4.84 -13.31
N HIS A 16 -11.86 -5.03 -13.76
CA HIS A 16 -11.52 -5.36 -15.15
C HIS A 16 -10.85 -6.72 -15.32
N GLY A 17 -10.23 -7.28 -14.29
CA GLY A 17 -9.57 -8.58 -14.32
C GLY A 17 -8.44 -8.68 -15.34
N ALA A 18 -8.26 -9.87 -15.94
CA ALA A 18 -7.14 -10.19 -16.84
C ALA A 18 -6.88 -9.17 -17.96
N PRO A 19 -7.89 -8.56 -18.64
CA PRO A 19 -7.67 -7.56 -19.68
C PRO A 19 -6.86 -6.32 -19.25
N VAL A 20 -6.79 -6.02 -17.98
CA VAL A 20 -6.02 -4.90 -17.42
C VAL A 20 -4.81 -5.39 -16.64
N ILE A 21 -4.97 -6.44 -15.85
CA ILE A 21 -3.90 -6.96 -14.99
C ILE A 21 -2.72 -7.51 -15.78
N LEU A 22 -2.98 -8.26 -16.86
CA LEU A 22 -1.89 -8.84 -17.67
C LEU A 22 -1.10 -7.78 -18.45
N PRO A 23 -1.72 -6.81 -19.14
CA PRO A 23 -0.97 -5.68 -19.70
C PRO A 23 -0.17 -4.90 -18.65
N GLY A 24 -0.68 -4.71 -17.43
CA GLY A 24 0.08 -4.13 -16.34
C GLY A 24 1.32 -4.95 -15.97
N ALA A 25 1.19 -6.26 -15.90
CA ALA A 25 2.32 -7.16 -15.68
C ALA A 25 3.37 -7.08 -16.80
N ASP A 26 2.94 -6.95 -18.06
CA ASP A 26 3.87 -6.80 -19.20
C ASP A 26 4.60 -5.46 -19.17
N ILE A 27 3.95 -4.39 -18.71
CA ILE A 27 4.59 -3.08 -18.48
C ILE A 27 5.65 -3.20 -17.39
N SER A 28 5.31 -3.76 -16.22
CA SER A 28 6.26 -3.98 -15.12
C SER A 28 7.43 -4.86 -15.53
N LEU A 29 7.20 -5.94 -16.29
CA LEU A 29 8.26 -6.80 -16.84
C LEU A 29 9.22 -6.04 -17.77
N THR A 30 8.77 -4.96 -18.42
CA THR A 30 9.67 -4.09 -19.21
C THR A 30 10.61 -3.30 -18.32
N ARG A 31 10.16 -2.91 -17.13
CA ARG A 31 10.94 -2.15 -16.16
C ARG A 31 11.88 -3.07 -15.36
N HIS A 32 11.42 -4.27 -15.08
CA HIS A 32 12.10 -5.27 -14.23
C HIS A 32 12.15 -6.62 -14.96
N PRO A 33 13.14 -6.85 -15.86
CA PRO A 33 13.21 -8.05 -16.71
C PRO A 33 13.46 -9.36 -15.95
N ASP A 34 13.80 -9.28 -14.68
CA ASP A 34 14.08 -10.41 -13.79
C ASP A 34 12.83 -10.89 -13.01
N ILE A 35 11.63 -10.36 -13.33
CA ILE A 35 10.38 -10.85 -12.76
C ILE A 35 9.95 -12.16 -13.44
N GLU A 36 9.46 -13.10 -12.63
CA GLU A 36 8.66 -14.25 -13.04
C GLU A 36 7.27 -14.19 -12.43
N PHE A 37 6.23 -14.48 -13.22
CA PHE A 37 4.85 -14.40 -12.78
C PHE A 37 4.19 -15.76 -12.59
N LEU A 38 3.42 -15.90 -11.51
CA LEU A 38 2.39 -16.91 -11.33
C LEU A 38 1.02 -16.25 -11.49
N LEU A 39 0.30 -16.57 -12.55
CA LEU A 39 -0.98 -15.94 -12.92
C LEU A 39 -2.14 -16.85 -12.50
N PHE A 40 -2.86 -16.47 -11.46
CA PHE A 40 -3.99 -17.25 -10.94
C PHE A 40 -5.31 -16.73 -11.51
N GLY A 41 -6.02 -17.56 -12.28
CA GLY A 41 -7.30 -17.14 -12.86
C GLY A 41 -7.91 -18.16 -13.81
N ASN A 42 -9.10 -17.80 -14.34
CA ASN A 42 -9.78 -18.65 -15.31
C ASN A 42 -9.01 -18.65 -16.65
N SER A 43 -8.58 -19.83 -17.09
CA SER A 43 -7.80 -19.99 -18.31
C SER A 43 -8.51 -19.42 -19.55
N ALA A 44 -9.86 -19.50 -19.61
CA ALA A 44 -10.63 -18.92 -20.71
C ALA A 44 -10.54 -17.37 -20.77
N ALA A 45 -10.31 -16.72 -19.64
CA ALA A 45 -10.12 -15.26 -19.57
C ALA A 45 -8.64 -14.85 -19.70
N VAL A 46 -7.74 -15.63 -19.11
CA VAL A 46 -6.29 -15.33 -19.06
C VAL A 46 -5.61 -15.63 -20.39
N GLN A 47 -5.85 -16.81 -21.00
CA GLN A 47 -5.11 -17.28 -22.16
C GLN A 47 -5.22 -16.36 -23.40
N PRO A 48 -6.42 -15.85 -23.78
CA PRO A 48 -6.55 -14.99 -24.96
C PRO A 48 -5.82 -13.64 -24.81
N VAL A 49 -5.63 -13.15 -23.57
CA VAL A 49 -4.86 -11.93 -23.30
C VAL A 49 -3.37 -12.25 -23.31
N LEU A 50 -2.98 -13.33 -22.66
CA LEU A 50 -1.58 -13.78 -22.56
C LEU A 50 -0.98 -14.10 -23.96
N ASP A 51 -1.77 -14.66 -24.87
CA ASP A 51 -1.34 -14.97 -26.25
C ASP A 51 -0.98 -13.71 -27.06
N LYS A 52 -1.50 -12.54 -26.67
CA LYS A 52 -1.16 -11.24 -27.28
C LYS A 52 0.06 -10.58 -26.65
N LEU A 53 0.60 -11.13 -25.57
CA LEU A 53 1.71 -10.60 -24.78
C LEU A 53 2.86 -11.63 -24.73
N PRO A 54 3.60 -11.84 -25.83
CA PRO A 54 4.58 -12.93 -25.96
C PRO A 54 5.71 -12.84 -24.93
N ARG A 55 6.11 -11.63 -24.53
CA ARG A 55 7.12 -11.43 -23.49
C ARG A 55 6.61 -11.90 -22.13
N LEU A 56 5.43 -11.43 -21.71
CA LEU A 56 4.82 -11.88 -20.47
C LEU A 56 4.59 -13.39 -20.47
N LYS A 57 4.14 -13.95 -21.60
CA LYS A 57 3.91 -15.39 -21.76
C LYS A 57 5.18 -16.20 -21.51
N ALA A 58 6.34 -15.72 -21.96
CA ALA A 58 7.62 -16.38 -21.75
C ALA A 58 8.11 -16.32 -20.28
N HIS A 59 7.65 -15.35 -19.50
CA HIS A 59 8.03 -15.12 -18.10
C HIS A 59 6.90 -15.44 -17.12
N SER A 60 5.90 -16.19 -17.53
CA SER A 60 4.76 -16.49 -16.67
C SER A 60 4.33 -17.95 -16.73
N LYS A 61 3.73 -18.40 -15.63
CA LYS A 61 3.02 -19.68 -15.52
C LYS A 61 1.59 -19.41 -15.10
N ALA A 62 0.63 -19.76 -15.95
CA ALA A 62 -0.79 -19.66 -15.64
C ALA A 62 -1.24 -20.86 -14.78
N VAL A 63 -1.98 -20.58 -13.72
CA VAL A 63 -2.60 -21.57 -12.83
C VAL A 63 -4.11 -21.38 -12.87
N HIS A 64 -4.82 -22.40 -13.35
CA HIS A 64 -6.26 -22.33 -13.54
C HIS A 64 -7.04 -22.32 -12.24
N THR A 65 -8.02 -21.42 -12.17
CA THR A 65 -9.13 -21.47 -11.21
C THR A 65 -10.34 -20.73 -11.77
N GLU A 66 -11.53 -21.22 -11.45
CA GLU A 66 -12.80 -20.59 -11.88
C GLU A 66 -13.34 -19.59 -10.85
N VAL A 67 -12.80 -19.62 -9.62
CA VAL A 67 -13.36 -18.87 -8.50
C VAL A 67 -12.67 -17.52 -8.34
N ALA A 68 -13.42 -16.46 -8.54
CA ALA A 68 -13.04 -15.07 -8.25
C ALA A 68 -13.80 -14.55 -7.03
N ILE A 69 -13.19 -13.62 -6.30
CA ILE A 69 -13.85 -12.84 -5.24
C ILE A 69 -14.42 -11.57 -5.87
N ARG A 70 -15.71 -11.30 -5.62
CA ARG A 70 -16.38 -10.10 -6.13
C ARG A 70 -16.06 -8.89 -5.25
N MET A 71 -16.14 -7.69 -5.84
CA MET A 71 -15.84 -6.45 -5.11
C MET A 71 -16.83 -6.15 -3.99
N GLU A 72 -18.09 -6.59 -4.13
CA GLU A 72 -19.18 -6.41 -3.17
C GLU A 72 -19.25 -7.50 -2.09
N ASP A 73 -18.46 -8.55 -2.18
CA ASP A 73 -18.51 -9.66 -1.23
C ASP A 73 -18.08 -9.22 0.18
N LYS A 74 -18.86 -9.65 1.17
CA LYS A 74 -18.44 -9.47 2.57
C LYS A 74 -17.19 -10.33 2.85
N PRO A 75 -16.18 -9.82 3.57
CA PRO A 75 -14.92 -10.53 3.81
C PRO A 75 -15.11 -11.95 4.38
N SER A 76 -16.06 -12.12 5.31
CA SER A 76 -16.37 -13.41 5.90
C SER A 76 -16.97 -14.42 4.90
N GLN A 77 -17.79 -13.94 3.97
CA GLN A 77 -18.36 -14.77 2.90
C GLN A 77 -17.27 -15.15 1.89
N ALA A 78 -16.49 -14.15 1.44
CA ALA A 78 -15.36 -14.35 0.54
C ALA A 78 -14.38 -15.39 1.10
N LEU A 79 -14.00 -15.28 2.38
CA LEU A 79 -13.15 -16.27 3.04
C LEU A 79 -13.77 -17.66 3.05
N ARG A 80 -15.09 -17.78 3.29
CA ARG A 80 -15.76 -19.08 3.39
C ARG A 80 -15.82 -19.84 2.07
N TYR A 81 -16.19 -19.16 0.95
CA TYR A 81 -16.31 -19.84 -0.34
C TYR A 81 -15.04 -19.79 -1.18
N GLY A 82 -14.21 -18.74 -1.01
CA GLY A 82 -13.00 -18.54 -1.81
C GLY A 82 -11.75 -19.24 -1.29
N ARG A 83 -11.76 -19.65 -0.02
CA ARG A 83 -10.65 -20.36 0.62
C ARG A 83 -10.25 -21.59 -0.18
N TRP A 84 -8.93 -21.75 -0.40
CA TRP A 84 -8.24 -22.82 -1.14
C TRP A 84 -8.50 -22.86 -2.65
N LYS A 85 -9.39 -22.06 -3.20
CA LYS A 85 -9.76 -22.18 -4.62
C LYS A 85 -9.90 -20.86 -5.38
N SER A 86 -10.06 -19.72 -4.72
CA SER A 86 -10.12 -18.44 -5.45
C SER A 86 -8.74 -17.98 -5.94
N SER A 87 -8.71 -17.24 -7.05
CA SER A 87 -7.48 -16.66 -7.60
C SER A 87 -6.72 -15.83 -6.55
N MET A 88 -7.45 -15.03 -5.77
CA MET A 88 -6.90 -14.27 -4.64
C MET A 88 -6.26 -15.16 -3.57
N TRP A 89 -6.97 -16.23 -3.14
CA TRP A 89 -6.42 -17.16 -2.15
C TRP A 89 -5.17 -17.86 -2.66
N LEU A 90 -5.20 -18.37 -3.90
CA LEU A 90 -4.09 -19.11 -4.49
C LEU A 90 -2.84 -18.24 -4.68
N ALA A 91 -3.02 -16.95 -5.01
CA ALA A 91 -1.92 -16.00 -5.08
C ALA A 91 -1.24 -15.80 -3.70
N ILE A 92 -2.04 -15.63 -2.63
CA ILE A 92 -1.51 -15.53 -1.26
C ILE A 92 -0.86 -16.85 -0.82
N ASP A 93 -1.45 -17.97 -1.17
CA ASP A 93 -0.94 -19.31 -0.79
C ASP A 93 0.38 -19.65 -1.46
N ALA A 94 0.62 -19.13 -2.67
CA ALA A 94 1.90 -19.21 -3.34
C ALA A 94 3.03 -18.52 -2.55
N VAL A 95 2.75 -17.37 -1.93
CA VAL A 95 3.71 -16.69 -1.03
C VAL A 95 3.98 -17.54 0.20
N LYS A 96 2.93 -18.08 0.84
CA LYS A 96 3.08 -18.96 2.00
C LYS A 96 3.93 -20.20 1.73
N LYS A 97 3.78 -20.79 0.53
CA LYS A 97 4.52 -21.99 0.12
C LYS A 97 5.95 -21.70 -0.33
N GLY A 98 6.30 -20.44 -0.49
CA GLY A 98 7.58 -20.03 -1.08
C GLY A 98 7.67 -20.23 -2.58
N ASP A 99 6.52 -20.44 -3.27
CA ASP A 99 6.43 -20.49 -4.74
C ASP A 99 6.53 -19.08 -5.35
N ALA A 100 6.11 -18.06 -4.61
CA ALA A 100 6.23 -16.65 -4.95
C ALA A 100 6.76 -15.84 -3.76
N ASP A 101 7.34 -14.67 -4.04
CA ASP A 101 7.92 -13.78 -3.04
C ASP A 101 6.92 -12.69 -2.60
N VAL A 102 5.97 -12.36 -3.48
CA VAL A 102 4.92 -11.37 -3.23
C VAL A 102 3.63 -11.76 -3.95
N ALA A 103 2.48 -11.45 -3.32
CA ALA A 103 1.16 -11.55 -3.93
C ALA A 103 0.61 -10.15 -4.25
N VAL A 104 0.05 -9.96 -5.44
CA VAL A 104 -0.59 -8.70 -5.86
C VAL A 104 -2.04 -8.99 -6.27
N SER A 105 -2.97 -8.21 -5.73
CA SER A 105 -4.40 -8.30 -6.07
C SER A 105 -5.06 -6.93 -6.13
N ALA A 106 -5.85 -6.69 -7.18
CA ALA A 106 -6.74 -5.54 -7.30
C ALA A 106 -8.13 -5.80 -6.70
N GLY A 107 -8.40 -7.01 -6.17
CA GLY A 107 -9.69 -7.42 -5.66
C GLY A 107 -10.15 -6.71 -4.38
N ASN A 108 -11.26 -7.18 -3.83
CA ASN A 108 -11.88 -6.64 -2.61
C ASN A 108 -10.88 -6.56 -1.44
N THR A 109 -10.66 -5.35 -0.91
CA THR A 109 -9.65 -5.07 0.13
C THR A 109 -9.90 -5.87 1.42
N GLY A 110 -11.15 -5.91 1.87
CA GLY A 110 -11.49 -6.63 3.10
C GLY A 110 -11.31 -8.15 2.96
N ALA A 111 -11.64 -8.70 1.78
CA ALA A 111 -11.41 -10.11 1.48
C ALA A 111 -9.92 -10.43 1.39
N LEU A 112 -9.15 -9.59 0.69
CA LEU A 112 -7.69 -9.74 0.57
C LEU A 112 -7.03 -9.73 1.95
N MET A 113 -7.41 -8.77 2.81
CA MET A 113 -6.91 -8.69 4.19
C MET A 113 -7.27 -9.93 5.01
N ALA A 114 -8.55 -10.35 4.98
CA ALA A 114 -9.00 -11.51 5.75
C ALA A 114 -8.29 -12.80 5.31
N MET A 115 -8.12 -13.00 4.00
CA MET A 115 -7.43 -14.14 3.43
C MET A 115 -5.94 -14.13 3.75
N SER A 116 -5.29 -12.96 3.63
CA SER A 116 -3.86 -12.79 3.95
C SER A 116 -3.58 -13.06 5.42
N ARG A 117 -4.36 -12.45 6.32
CA ARG A 117 -4.25 -12.70 7.77
C ARG A 117 -4.46 -14.17 8.12
N PHE A 118 -5.44 -14.83 7.50
CA PHE A 118 -5.72 -16.23 7.76
C PHE A 118 -4.60 -17.15 7.27
N ASN A 119 -4.07 -16.89 6.06
CA ASN A 119 -3.11 -17.77 5.39
C ASN A 119 -1.68 -17.52 5.87
N LEU A 120 -1.20 -16.27 5.82
CA LEU A 120 0.18 -15.91 6.14
C LEU A 120 0.44 -15.73 7.64
N LYS A 121 -0.63 -15.47 8.44
CA LYS A 121 -0.54 -15.09 9.85
C LYS A 121 0.13 -13.73 10.05
N MET A 122 0.10 -13.27 11.30
CA MET A 122 0.74 -12.01 11.70
C MET A 122 2.17 -12.25 12.17
N ILE A 123 3.01 -11.24 12.02
CA ILE A 123 4.31 -11.16 12.69
C ILE A 123 4.06 -11.18 14.20
N GLU A 124 4.95 -11.80 14.95
CA GLU A 124 4.85 -11.88 16.42
C GLU A 124 4.79 -10.48 17.03
N GLY A 125 3.86 -10.26 17.96
CA GLY A 125 3.61 -8.97 18.59
C GLY A 125 2.69 -8.03 17.81
N ILE A 126 2.27 -8.38 16.59
CA ILE A 126 1.31 -7.62 15.80
C ILE A 126 -0.05 -8.30 15.76
N GLU A 127 -1.08 -7.59 16.24
CA GLU A 127 -2.43 -8.15 16.30
C GLU A 127 -3.25 -7.90 15.02
N ARG A 128 -3.00 -6.77 14.35
CA ARG A 128 -3.77 -6.33 13.18
C ARG A 128 -2.84 -5.89 12.06
N PRO A 129 -3.12 -6.25 10.80
CA PRO A 129 -2.40 -5.72 9.66
C PRO A 129 -2.80 -4.27 9.39
N ALA A 130 -1.90 -3.51 8.76
CA ALA A 130 -2.15 -2.18 8.26
C ALA A 130 -1.94 -2.12 6.76
N ILE A 131 -2.60 -1.19 6.06
CA ILE A 131 -2.26 -0.84 4.69
C ILE A 131 -1.42 0.43 4.74
N ALA A 132 -0.19 0.34 4.26
CA ALA A 132 0.69 1.47 4.06
C ALA A 132 0.70 1.88 2.59
N ALA A 133 0.57 3.18 2.32
CA ALA A 133 0.67 3.76 1.00
C ALA A 133 1.83 4.77 0.94
N LEU A 134 2.45 4.91 -0.24
CA LEU A 134 3.37 6.00 -0.53
C LEU A 134 2.58 7.22 -0.97
N TRP A 135 2.76 8.31 -0.25
CA TRP A 135 2.05 9.56 -0.51
C TRP A 135 3.00 10.59 -1.12
N PRO A 136 2.73 11.09 -2.35
CA PRO A 136 3.56 12.11 -2.96
C PRO A 136 3.40 13.44 -2.22
N THR A 137 4.52 14.05 -1.87
CA THR A 137 4.59 15.30 -1.13
C THR A 137 5.40 16.36 -1.88
N LEU A 138 5.43 17.57 -1.34
CA LEU A 138 6.28 18.64 -1.88
C LEU A 138 7.77 18.35 -1.72
N LYS A 139 8.17 17.48 -0.77
CA LYS A 139 9.57 17.14 -0.48
C LYS A 139 10.02 15.77 -1.04
N GLY A 140 9.12 15.02 -1.64
CA GLY A 140 9.36 13.66 -2.12
C GLY A 140 8.16 12.78 -1.82
N GLU A 141 8.33 11.72 -1.06
CA GLU A 141 7.28 10.80 -0.66
C GLU A 141 7.28 10.62 0.86
N SER A 142 6.11 10.35 1.43
CA SER A 142 5.94 9.93 2.83
C SER A 142 5.18 8.61 2.87
N VAL A 143 5.46 7.78 3.87
CA VAL A 143 4.65 6.60 4.17
C VAL A 143 3.44 7.04 4.98
N VAL A 144 2.23 6.74 4.51
CA VAL A 144 1.00 6.97 5.27
C VAL A 144 0.35 5.64 5.60
N LEU A 145 0.08 5.38 6.88
CA LEU A 145 -0.57 4.16 7.35
C LEU A 145 -1.40 4.44 8.63
N ASP A 146 -2.51 3.82 8.84
CA ASP A 146 -3.25 2.85 8.04
C ASP A 146 -4.21 3.57 7.08
N VAL A 147 -4.28 3.16 5.82
CA VAL A 147 -5.16 3.80 4.83
C VAL A 147 -6.39 2.93 4.47
N GLY A 148 -6.81 2.04 5.36
CA GLY A 148 -8.08 1.33 5.20
C GLY A 148 -8.09 -0.16 5.55
N ALA A 149 -7.15 -0.67 6.35
CA ALA A 149 -7.17 -2.04 6.84
C ALA A 149 -8.01 -2.19 8.11
N SER A 150 -8.01 -1.18 9.00
CA SER A 150 -8.70 -1.22 10.30
C SER A 150 -9.81 -0.18 10.39
N ILE A 151 -10.70 -0.38 11.37
CA ILE A 151 -11.67 0.62 11.82
C ILE A 151 -11.47 0.76 13.32
N GLY A 152 -11.09 1.98 13.74
CA GLY A 152 -10.69 2.26 15.10
C GLY A 152 -9.31 1.69 15.46
N ALA A 153 -8.58 2.39 16.28
CA ALA A 153 -7.28 1.98 16.82
C ALA A 153 -7.19 2.38 18.28
N ASP A 154 -6.65 1.50 19.10
CA ASP A 154 -6.18 1.85 20.43
C ASP A 154 -4.76 2.43 20.37
N GLU A 155 -4.29 2.95 21.48
CA GLU A 155 -2.95 3.53 21.59
C GLU A 155 -1.84 2.54 21.23
N ALA A 156 -2.01 1.27 21.63
CA ALA A 156 -1.03 0.22 21.32
C ALA A 156 -0.93 -0.04 19.83
N HIS A 157 -2.08 -0.07 19.14
CA HIS A 157 -2.10 -0.26 17.69
C HIS A 157 -1.43 0.92 16.97
N LEU A 158 -1.70 2.18 17.39
CA LEU A 158 -1.06 3.36 16.81
C LEU A 158 0.47 3.35 17.00
N VAL A 159 0.95 2.93 18.16
CA VAL A 159 2.40 2.75 18.41
C VAL A 159 2.99 1.65 17.53
N ASN A 160 2.27 0.54 17.34
CA ASN A 160 2.70 -0.52 16.41
C ASN A 160 2.73 -0.02 14.95
N LEU A 161 1.77 0.82 14.55
CA LEU A 161 1.78 1.46 13.23
C LEU A 161 3.01 2.36 13.06
N ALA A 162 3.40 3.12 14.08
CA ALA A 162 4.61 3.95 14.05
C ALA A 162 5.87 3.10 13.80
N ALA A 163 6.02 1.97 14.49
CA ALA A 163 7.13 1.05 14.29
C ALA A 163 7.11 0.42 12.88
N MET A 164 5.95 -0.02 12.39
CA MET A 164 5.81 -0.60 11.05
C MET A 164 6.12 0.42 9.94
N GLY A 165 5.57 1.63 10.06
CA GLY A 165 5.79 2.70 9.10
C GLY A 165 7.24 3.16 9.06
N SER A 166 7.87 3.29 10.22
CA SER A 166 9.29 3.67 10.31
C SER A 166 10.18 2.63 9.65
N ALA A 167 9.92 1.34 9.88
CA ALA A 167 10.69 0.26 9.25
C ALA A 167 10.55 0.29 7.72
N MET A 168 9.33 0.58 7.20
CA MET A 168 9.10 0.74 5.76
C MET A 168 9.84 1.97 5.21
N ALA A 169 9.75 3.12 5.87
CA ALA A 169 10.43 4.35 5.44
C ALA A 169 11.96 4.20 5.42
N ARG A 170 12.53 3.53 6.42
CA ARG A 170 13.97 3.22 6.47
C ARG A 170 14.44 2.43 5.25
N VAL A 171 13.64 1.46 4.83
CA VAL A 171 13.96 0.59 3.70
C VAL A 171 13.81 1.31 2.36
N LEU A 172 12.71 2.06 2.19
CA LEU A 172 12.38 2.69 0.92
C LEU A 172 13.13 3.99 0.65
N PHE A 173 13.37 4.77 1.72
CA PHE A 173 13.97 6.11 1.58
C PHE A 173 15.44 6.14 1.99
N ASP A 174 16.00 5.00 2.44
CA ASP A 174 17.37 4.89 2.95
C ASP A 174 17.65 5.90 4.09
N ILE A 175 16.67 6.08 4.98
CA ILE A 175 16.75 6.99 6.13
C ILE A 175 16.98 6.15 7.39
N GLU A 176 18.06 6.42 8.12
CA GLU A 176 18.39 5.66 9.33
C GLU A 176 17.36 5.85 10.45
N ARG A 177 16.91 7.09 10.65
CA ARG A 177 15.90 7.46 11.67
C ARG A 177 14.84 8.37 11.04
N PRO A 178 13.78 7.82 10.41
CA PRO A 178 12.70 8.61 9.85
C PRO A 178 11.91 9.31 10.96
N THR A 179 11.35 10.46 10.61
CA THR A 179 10.43 11.20 11.46
C THR A 179 9.02 10.61 11.37
N VAL A 180 8.37 10.42 12.53
CA VAL A 180 7.01 9.84 12.63
C VAL A 180 6.07 10.85 13.27
N GLY A 181 4.94 11.15 12.61
CA GLY A 181 3.85 11.98 13.14
C GLY A 181 2.54 11.19 13.27
N LEU A 182 1.76 11.49 14.31
CA LEU A 182 0.39 10.99 14.43
C LEU A 182 -0.58 12.00 13.81
N LEU A 183 -1.42 11.55 12.88
CA LEU A 183 -2.47 12.38 12.29
C LEU A 183 -3.50 12.77 13.35
N ASN A 184 -3.76 14.06 13.49
CA ASN A 184 -4.67 14.61 14.47
C ASN A 184 -5.40 15.84 13.90
N ILE A 185 -6.33 16.40 14.69
CA ILE A 185 -7.12 17.61 14.35
C ILE A 185 -6.46 18.91 14.82
N GLY A 186 -5.23 18.87 15.25
CA GLY A 186 -4.40 19.97 15.73
C GLY A 186 -3.12 19.45 16.34
N VAL A 187 -2.11 20.31 16.40
CA VAL A 187 -0.77 19.95 16.89
C VAL A 187 -0.65 20.01 18.42
N GLU A 188 -1.64 20.60 19.11
CA GLU A 188 -1.63 20.76 20.55
C GLU A 188 -1.94 19.42 21.25
N GLU A 189 -1.26 19.16 22.36
CA GLU A 189 -1.33 17.89 23.09
C GLU A 189 -2.74 17.56 23.66
N VAL A 190 -3.56 18.57 23.86
CA VAL A 190 -4.91 18.42 24.41
C VAL A 190 -5.97 18.10 23.37
N LYS A 191 -5.63 18.22 22.08
CA LYS A 191 -6.57 17.97 20.97
C LYS A 191 -6.61 16.52 20.54
N GLY A 192 -7.72 16.14 19.92
CA GLY A 192 -7.94 14.83 19.32
C GLY A 192 -8.53 13.79 20.25
N LEU A 193 -8.64 12.60 19.71
CA LEU A 193 -9.16 11.44 20.43
C LEU A 193 -8.21 11.00 21.54
N GLU A 194 -8.75 10.43 22.60
CA GLU A 194 -7.97 9.97 23.75
C GLU A 194 -6.89 8.97 23.36
N GLN A 195 -7.23 8.02 22.47
CA GLN A 195 -6.29 7.00 21.99
C GLN A 195 -5.11 7.63 21.24
N VAL A 196 -5.36 8.69 20.45
CA VAL A 196 -4.30 9.41 19.69
C VAL A 196 -3.40 10.18 20.66
N ARG A 197 -3.97 10.84 21.66
CA ARG A 197 -3.22 11.56 22.70
C ARG A 197 -2.35 10.61 23.52
N GLU A 198 -2.92 9.48 23.94
CA GLU A 198 -2.19 8.48 24.72
C GLU A 198 -1.07 7.83 23.89
N ALA A 199 -1.32 7.48 22.62
CA ALA A 199 -0.27 7.03 21.71
C ALA A 199 0.85 8.07 21.56
N GLY A 200 0.49 9.36 21.43
CA GLY A 200 1.44 10.47 21.39
C GLY A 200 2.30 10.58 22.65
N ARG A 201 1.69 10.39 23.82
CA ARG A 201 2.41 10.34 25.11
C ARG A 201 3.41 9.17 25.13
N ILE A 202 2.97 7.96 24.79
CA ILE A 202 3.83 6.77 24.76
C ILE A 202 5.01 6.95 23.78
N LEU A 203 4.76 7.51 22.58
CA LEU A 203 5.79 7.75 21.59
C LEU A 203 6.81 8.81 22.03
N ARG A 204 6.39 9.82 22.80
CA ARG A 204 7.27 10.87 23.33
C ARG A 204 8.13 10.40 24.50
N GLU A 205 7.54 9.63 25.41
CA GLU A 205 8.22 9.13 26.60
C GLU A 205 9.08 7.89 26.30
N GLY A 206 8.74 7.16 25.24
CA GLY A 206 9.45 5.96 24.83
C GLY A 206 10.79 6.27 24.16
N GLN A 207 11.75 5.36 24.33
CA GLN A 207 13.04 5.42 23.64
C GLN A 207 13.01 4.47 22.43
N PHE A 208 12.61 4.98 21.28
CA PHE A 208 12.52 4.21 20.04
C PHE A 208 13.86 4.33 19.28
N PRO A 209 14.59 3.21 19.07
CA PRO A 209 15.92 3.28 18.48
C PRO A 209 15.92 3.61 16.98
N HIS A 210 14.81 3.35 16.29
CA HIS A 210 14.78 3.36 14.83
C HIS A 210 13.96 4.50 14.21
N PHE A 211 13.39 5.40 15.00
CA PHE A 211 12.70 6.59 14.48
C PHE A 211 12.69 7.72 15.51
N ASP A 212 12.36 8.91 15.02
CA ASP A 212 12.15 10.11 15.83
C ASP A 212 10.68 10.51 15.81
N TYR A 213 10.05 10.56 17.00
CA TYR A 213 8.67 11.01 17.09
C TYR A 213 8.60 12.53 16.98
N HIS A 214 7.92 13.03 15.95
CA HIS A 214 7.76 14.47 15.66
C HIS A 214 6.68 15.12 16.52
N GLY A 215 5.62 14.40 16.83
CA GLY A 215 4.40 14.91 17.45
C GLY A 215 3.17 14.70 16.59
N PHE A 216 2.14 15.53 16.80
CA PHE A 216 0.94 15.51 15.97
C PHE A 216 1.15 16.28 14.66
N VAL A 217 0.50 15.80 13.59
CA VAL A 217 0.45 16.44 12.28
C VAL A 217 -1.00 16.56 11.84
N GLU A 218 -1.32 17.61 11.08
CA GLU A 218 -2.66 17.82 10.53
C GLU A 218 -2.77 17.31 9.10
N GLY A 219 -3.99 17.24 8.57
CA GLY A 219 -4.23 16.69 7.23
C GLY A 219 -3.50 17.43 6.10
N ASP A 220 -3.28 18.74 6.24
CA ASP A 220 -2.56 19.55 5.25
C ASP A 220 -1.02 19.37 5.34
N ASP A 221 -0.50 18.85 6.45
CA ASP A 221 0.92 18.54 6.62
C ASP A 221 1.34 17.30 5.83
N ILE A 222 0.39 16.39 5.53
CA ILE A 222 0.66 15.20 4.71
C ILE A 222 1.24 15.63 3.35
N GLY A 223 0.54 16.51 2.63
CA GLY A 223 0.99 16.98 1.32
C GLY A 223 2.25 17.84 1.36
N LYS A 224 2.55 18.49 2.50
CA LYS A 224 3.78 19.26 2.69
C LYS A 224 5.01 18.38 2.89
N GLY A 225 4.83 17.11 3.26
CA GLY A 225 5.92 16.23 3.69
C GLY A 225 6.54 16.72 5.00
N ALA A 226 5.71 17.02 6.01
CA ALA A 226 6.17 17.49 7.31
C ALA A 226 6.98 16.40 8.04
N VAL A 227 6.62 15.14 7.82
CA VAL A 227 7.27 13.95 8.38
C VAL A 227 7.41 12.86 7.33
N ASP A 228 8.33 11.92 7.56
CA ASP A 228 8.57 10.78 6.66
C ASP A 228 7.47 9.73 6.78
N VAL A 229 6.84 9.62 7.96
CA VAL A 229 5.80 8.64 8.27
C VAL A 229 4.63 9.33 8.95
N VAL A 230 3.43 9.20 8.38
CA VAL A 230 2.18 9.66 8.99
C VAL A 230 1.37 8.46 9.42
N VAL A 231 1.07 8.38 10.70
CA VAL A 231 0.28 7.31 11.32
C VAL A 231 -1.13 7.79 11.60
N THR A 232 -2.10 6.99 11.19
CA THR A 232 -3.52 7.21 11.47
C THR A 232 -4.24 5.86 11.61
N GLU A 233 -5.49 5.87 12.07
CA GLU A 233 -6.32 4.67 11.98
C GLU A 233 -6.99 4.57 10.59
N GLY A 234 -7.36 3.33 10.20
CA GLY A 234 -7.73 3.07 8.81
C GLY A 234 -8.97 3.80 8.30
N PHE A 235 -9.92 4.18 9.17
CA PHE A 235 -11.10 4.94 8.75
C PHE A 235 -10.71 6.37 8.33
N ALA A 236 -9.98 7.09 9.18
CA ALA A 236 -9.51 8.44 8.88
C ALA A 236 -8.50 8.43 7.73
N GLY A 237 -7.57 7.47 7.70
CA GLY A 237 -6.61 7.33 6.63
C GLY A 237 -7.25 7.04 5.26
N ASN A 238 -8.27 6.20 5.22
CA ASN A 238 -9.02 5.94 3.97
C ASN A 238 -9.76 7.19 3.48
N ILE A 239 -10.39 7.94 4.40
CA ILE A 239 -11.05 9.21 4.05
C ILE A 239 -10.02 10.20 3.51
N ALA A 240 -8.88 10.37 4.18
CA ALA A 240 -7.82 11.27 3.72
C ALA A 240 -7.33 10.88 2.32
N LEU A 241 -7.04 9.59 2.08
CA LEU A 241 -6.60 9.09 0.79
C LEU A 241 -7.66 9.34 -0.31
N LYS A 242 -8.91 8.98 -0.07
CA LYS A 242 -9.99 9.16 -1.06
C LYS A 242 -10.30 10.64 -1.32
N THR A 243 -10.17 11.50 -0.32
CA THR A 243 -10.33 12.95 -0.49
C THR A 243 -9.20 13.51 -1.35
N ALA A 244 -7.95 13.11 -1.11
CA ALA A 244 -6.82 13.56 -1.92
C ALA A 244 -6.92 13.07 -3.38
N GLU A 245 -7.24 11.79 -3.60
CA GLU A 245 -7.49 11.22 -4.92
C GLU A 245 -8.60 12.01 -5.65
N GLY A 246 -9.73 12.23 -4.99
CA GLY A 246 -10.86 12.99 -5.54
C GLY A 246 -10.51 14.44 -5.88
N THR A 247 -9.75 15.10 -5.00
CA THR A 247 -9.28 16.48 -5.22
C THR A 247 -8.31 16.56 -6.40
N ALA A 248 -7.39 15.61 -6.53
CA ALA A 248 -6.47 15.54 -7.66
C ALA A 248 -7.22 15.37 -8.99
N HIS A 249 -8.22 14.46 -9.04
CA HIS A 249 -9.09 14.28 -10.21
C HIS A 249 -9.90 15.53 -10.55
N GLN A 250 -10.46 16.20 -9.55
CA GLN A 250 -11.22 17.44 -9.72
C GLN A 250 -10.35 18.56 -10.28
N LEU A 251 -9.16 18.75 -9.72
CA LEU A 251 -8.20 19.76 -10.18
C LEU A 251 -7.75 19.49 -11.63
N ALA A 252 -7.43 18.24 -11.97
CA ALA A 252 -7.07 17.83 -13.32
C ALA A 252 -8.22 18.11 -14.32
N SER A 253 -9.45 17.87 -13.91
CA SER A 253 -10.65 18.15 -14.73
C SER A 253 -10.87 19.64 -14.95
N TYR A 254 -10.72 20.46 -13.91
CA TYR A 254 -10.81 21.92 -14.03
C TYR A 254 -9.72 22.49 -14.93
N LEU A 255 -8.49 22.02 -14.78
CA LEU A 255 -7.36 22.44 -15.62
C LEU A 255 -7.63 22.09 -17.09
N ARG A 256 -8.08 20.87 -17.38
CA ARG A 256 -8.43 20.43 -18.73
C ARG A 256 -9.55 21.27 -19.33
N ALA A 257 -10.60 21.58 -18.58
CA ALA A 257 -11.70 22.42 -19.02
C ALA A 257 -11.22 23.85 -19.32
N ALA A 258 -10.43 24.46 -18.46
CA ALA A 258 -9.86 25.81 -18.65
C ALA A 258 -8.99 25.89 -19.91
N MET A 259 -8.10 24.89 -20.12
CA MET A 259 -7.21 24.84 -21.29
C MET A 259 -7.97 24.62 -22.62
N ASN A 260 -9.16 24.01 -22.58
CA ASN A 260 -9.98 23.80 -23.77
C ASN A 260 -10.97 24.95 -24.07
N ARG A 261 -11.11 25.93 -23.18
CA ARG A 261 -12.17 26.95 -23.26
C ARG A 261 -12.02 27.90 -24.43
N THR A 262 -10.79 28.31 -24.78
CA THR A 262 -10.53 29.27 -25.85
C THR A 262 -9.39 28.77 -26.76
N TRP A 263 -9.32 29.29 -28.00
CA TRP A 263 -8.23 28.97 -28.90
C TRP A 263 -6.86 29.45 -28.35
N ALA A 264 -6.85 30.61 -27.70
CA ALA A 264 -5.65 31.15 -27.07
C ALA A 264 -5.14 30.25 -25.92
N ALA A 265 -6.06 29.71 -25.09
CA ALA A 265 -5.73 28.75 -24.04
C ALA A 265 -5.14 27.45 -24.62
N ARG A 266 -5.69 26.95 -25.74
CA ARG A 266 -5.16 25.76 -26.44
C ARG A 266 -3.76 26.00 -26.99
N LEU A 267 -3.50 27.18 -27.57
CA LEU A 267 -2.16 27.55 -28.02
C LEU A 267 -1.19 27.66 -26.86
N GLY A 268 -1.59 28.32 -25.75
CA GLY A 268 -0.81 28.38 -24.52
C GLY A 268 -0.48 27.00 -23.94
N TYR A 269 -1.46 26.07 -23.94
CA TYR A 269 -1.24 24.69 -23.55
C TYR A 269 -0.20 23.98 -24.43
N LEU A 270 -0.26 24.20 -25.75
CA LEU A 270 0.70 23.62 -26.68
C LEU A 270 2.13 24.09 -26.41
N LEU A 271 2.30 25.40 -26.16
CA LEU A 271 3.60 25.99 -25.83
C LEU A 271 4.13 25.52 -24.47
N ALA A 272 3.24 25.38 -23.48
CA ALA A 272 3.59 24.92 -22.13
C ALA A 272 3.46 23.39 -21.93
N ARG A 273 3.32 22.62 -23.02
CA ARG A 273 3.04 21.16 -22.97
C ARG A 273 4.00 20.40 -22.06
N GLN A 274 5.27 20.77 -22.05
CA GLN A 274 6.28 20.12 -21.20
C GLN A 274 6.00 20.36 -19.71
N ALA A 275 5.67 21.59 -19.31
CA ALA A 275 5.33 21.90 -17.93
C ALA A 275 4.06 21.15 -17.48
N PHE A 276 3.04 21.07 -18.32
CA PHE A 276 1.81 20.32 -18.04
C PHE A 276 2.06 18.82 -17.95
N ARG A 277 2.99 18.27 -18.75
CA ARG A 277 3.41 16.86 -18.61
C ARG A 277 4.06 16.62 -17.25
N THR A 278 5.02 17.44 -16.87
CA THR A 278 5.70 17.35 -15.57
C THR A 278 4.69 17.45 -14.40
N LEU A 279 3.74 18.40 -14.47
CA LEU A 279 2.69 18.53 -13.47
C LEU A 279 1.81 17.27 -13.40
N ARG A 280 1.33 16.80 -14.57
CA ARG A 280 0.52 15.58 -14.66
C ARG A 280 1.27 14.37 -14.09
N ASP A 281 2.55 14.24 -14.42
CA ASP A 281 3.36 13.09 -13.96
C ASP A 281 3.61 13.11 -12.45
N LYS A 282 3.64 14.29 -11.82
CA LYS A 282 3.70 14.43 -10.36
C LYS A 282 2.36 14.20 -9.67
N MET A 283 1.26 14.53 -10.34
CA MET A 283 -0.10 14.39 -9.80
C MET A 283 -0.80 13.09 -10.24
N ASP A 284 -0.11 12.21 -10.94
CA ASP A 284 -0.70 10.99 -11.48
C ASP A 284 -0.93 9.96 -10.36
N PRO A 285 -2.19 9.75 -9.93
CA PRO A 285 -2.49 8.82 -8.84
C PRO A 285 -2.14 7.36 -9.19
N ARG A 286 -1.93 7.06 -10.48
CA ARG A 286 -1.53 5.73 -10.94
C ARG A 286 -0.12 5.36 -10.50
N LYS A 287 0.77 6.35 -10.34
CA LYS A 287 2.16 6.15 -9.88
C LYS A 287 2.24 5.78 -8.40
N SER A 288 1.28 6.22 -7.61
CA SER A 288 1.16 5.89 -6.18
C SER A 288 0.13 4.77 -5.95
N ASN A 289 -0.26 4.06 -7.03
CA ASN A 289 -1.22 2.96 -6.91
C ASN A 289 -0.54 1.74 -6.30
N GLY A 290 -0.98 1.41 -5.12
CA GLY A 290 -0.52 0.25 -4.38
C GLY A 290 -0.50 0.54 -2.89
N GLY A 291 -0.96 -0.42 -2.12
CA GLY A 291 -0.84 -0.41 -0.67
C GLY A 291 -0.22 -1.72 -0.20
N VAL A 292 0.78 -1.62 0.66
CA VAL A 292 1.44 -2.80 1.24
C VAL A 292 0.70 -3.21 2.50
N PHE A 293 0.32 -4.47 2.62
CA PHE A 293 -0.12 -5.00 3.91
C PHE A 293 1.09 -5.23 4.80
N LEU A 294 1.24 -4.40 5.81
CA LEU A 294 2.27 -4.54 6.84
C LEU A 294 1.77 -5.41 8.01
N GLY A 295 2.70 -6.05 8.71
CA GLY A 295 2.40 -6.90 9.86
C GLY A 295 2.09 -8.36 9.54
N LEU A 296 2.15 -8.79 8.28
CA LEU A 296 1.95 -10.17 7.83
C LEU A 296 3.30 -10.89 7.65
N ASN A 297 3.32 -12.23 7.81
CA ASN A 297 4.48 -13.08 7.48
C ASN A 297 4.56 -13.36 5.96
N GLY A 298 4.47 -12.32 5.13
CA GLY A 298 4.55 -12.40 3.66
C GLY A 298 4.12 -11.07 3.05
N VAL A 299 4.68 -10.76 1.88
CA VAL A 299 4.39 -9.49 1.19
C VAL A 299 3.11 -9.63 0.37
N VAL A 300 2.14 -8.75 0.63
CA VAL A 300 0.89 -8.65 -0.12
C VAL A 300 0.66 -7.20 -0.50
N ILE A 301 0.43 -6.98 -1.79
CA ILE A 301 0.16 -5.66 -2.36
C ILE A 301 -1.30 -5.57 -2.79
N LYS A 302 -1.97 -4.53 -2.33
CA LYS A 302 -3.31 -4.15 -2.78
C LYS A 302 -3.20 -3.11 -3.89
N SER A 303 -3.65 -3.44 -5.09
CA SER A 303 -3.88 -2.46 -6.17
C SER A 303 -5.31 -1.90 -6.10
N HIS A 304 -5.54 -0.71 -6.62
CA HIS A 304 -6.89 -0.14 -6.71
C HIS A 304 -7.77 -0.98 -7.66
N GLY A 305 -9.05 -1.22 -7.29
CA GLY A 305 -9.96 -2.06 -8.07
C GLY A 305 -10.22 -1.56 -9.49
N GLY A 306 -10.33 -0.24 -9.67
CA GLY A 306 -10.51 0.44 -10.95
C GLY A 306 -9.19 0.89 -11.62
N ALA A 307 -8.03 0.35 -11.23
CA ALA A 307 -6.76 0.68 -11.85
C ALA A 307 -6.73 0.29 -13.33
N ASP A 308 -6.08 1.11 -14.16
CA ASP A 308 -5.69 0.75 -15.51
C ASP A 308 -4.39 -0.08 -15.52
N ALA A 309 -3.90 -0.43 -16.71
CA ALA A 309 -2.69 -1.23 -16.84
C ALA A 309 -1.44 -0.54 -16.22
N GLU A 310 -1.34 0.78 -16.34
CA GLU A 310 -0.23 1.55 -15.75
C GLU A 310 -0.30 1.55 -14.21
N GLY A 311 -1.49 1.77 -13.65
CA GLY A 311 -1.70 1.67 -12.22
C GLY A 311 -1.43 0.25 -11.69
N THR A 312 -1.85 -0.78 -12.42
CA THR A 312 -1.53 -2.18 -12.07
C THR A 312 -0.03 -2.42 -12.10
N ALA A 313 0.69 -1.90 -13.10
CA ALA A 313 2.15 -1.99 -13.17
C ALA A 313 2.81 -1.34 -11.94
N SER A 314 2.35 -0.15 -11.53
CA SER A 314 2.89 0.53 -10.34
C SER A 314 2.71 -0.29 -9.06
N ALA A 315 1.57 -0.99 -8.90
CA ALA A 315 1.38 -1.88 -7.76
C ALA A 315 2.30 -3.12 -7.81
N ILE A 316 2.58 -3.63 -9.00
CA ILE A 316 3.54 -4.73 -9.21
C ILE A 316 4.96 -4.26 -8.93
N ASP A 317 5.34 -3.07 -9.44
CA ASP A 317 6.66 -2.45 -9.20
C ASP A 317 6.89 -2.25 -7.70
N MET A 318 5.87 -1.77 -6.96
CA MET A 318 5.93 -1.68 -5.49
C MET A 318 6.22 -3.05 -4.86
N GLY A 319 5.53 -4.10 -5.30
CA GLY A 319 5.77 -5.46 -4.79
C GLY A 319 7.19 -5.96 -5.09
N TYR A 320 7.70 -5.65 -6.27
CA TYR A 320 9.07 -5.94 -6.66
C TYR A 320 10.07 -5.25 -5.74
N ASP A 321 9.90 -3.94 -5.49
CA ASP A 321 10.77 -3.17 -4.60
C ASP A 321 10.75 -3.71 -3.16
N MET A 322 9.57 -4.07 -2.64
CA MET A 322 9.46 -4.67 -1.30
C MET A 322 10.29 -5.95 -1.17
N VAL A 323 10.33 -6.79 -2.20
CA VAL A 323 11.13 -8.02 -2.21
C VAL A 323 12.62 -7.70 -2.38
N ARG A 324 12.96 -6.82 -3.33
CA ARG A 324 14.35 -6.43 -3.61
C ARG A 324 15.05 -5.78 -2.43
N TYR A 325 14.34 -4.95 -1.68
CA TYR A 325 14.86 -4.29 -0.48
C TYR A 325 14.75 -5.14 0.80
N GLU A 326 14.30 -6.41 0.67
CA GLU A 326 14.16 -7.35 1.81
C GLU A 326 13.29 -6.77 2.94
N LEU A 327 12.21 -6.06 2.55
CA LEU A 327 11.37 -5.31 3.47
C LEU A 327 10.88 -6.17 4.64
N LEU A 328 10.39 -7.39 4.37
CA LEU A 328 9.80 -8.25 5.40
C LEU A 328 10.82 -8.62 6.48
N GLU A 329 12.04 -8.96 6.10
CA GLU A 329 13.12 -9.31 7.04
C GLU A 329 13.53 -8.09 7.85
N LYS A 330 13.73 -6.95 7.19
CA LYS A 330 14.14 -5.69 7.85
C LYS A 330 13.06 -5.16 8.79
N ILE A 331 11.77 -5.26 8.41
CA ILE A 331 10.66 -4.95 9.31
C ILE A 331 10.71 -5.85 10.54
N GLY A 332 10.81 -7.16 10.36
CA GLY A 332 10.85 -8.11 11.48
C GLY A 332 11.98 -7.79 12.47
N GLN A 333 13.17 -7.50 11.99
CA GLN A 333 14.33 -7.16 12.83
C GLN A 333 14.18 -5.83 13.57
N SER A 334 13.65 -4.80 12.93
CA SER A 334 13.46 -3.46 13.52
C SER A 334 12.32 -3.46 14.54
N MET A 335 11.19 -4.07 14.16
CA MET A 335 9.97 -4.06 14.96
C MET A 335 10.11 -4.71 16.32
N VAL A 336 10.88 -5.80 16.46
CA VAL A 336 11.05 -6.47 17.74
C VAL A 336 11.57 -5.48 18.80
N ARG A 337 12.53 -4.63 18.46
CA ARG A 337 13.10 -3.65 19.38
C ARG A 337 12.16 -2.48 19.66
N ASP A 338 11.49 -1.95 18.63
CA ASP A 338 10.57 -0.83 18.77
C ASP A 338 9.30 -1.24 19.55
N LEU A 339 8.78 -2.46 19.34
CA LEU A 339 7.67 -3.01 20.12
C LEU A 339 8.02 -3.22 21.60
N GLN A 340 9.25 -3.65 21.90
CA GLN A 340 9.75 -3.76 23.27
C GLN A 340 9.82 -2.38 23.94
N ALA A 341 10.32 -1.36 23.24
CA ALA A 341 10.37 0.01 23.74
C ALA A 341 8.96 0.57 24.03
N GLY A 342 7.99 0.37 23.11
CA GLY A 342 6.61 0.77 23.30
C GLY A 342 5.93 0.08 24.50
N THR A 343 6.16 -1.22 24.67
CA THR A 343 5.65 -1.97 25.82
C THR A 343 6.20 -1.44 27.13
N THR A 344 7.51 -1.17 27.20
CA THR A 344 8.16 -0.62 28.38
C THR A 344 7.60 0.76 28.75
N ALA A 345 7.41 1.65 27.76
CA ALA A 345 6.83 2.98 27.98
C ALA A 345 5.37 2.92 28.48
N ARG A 346 4.56 1.98 27.99
CA ARG A 346 3.19 1.76 28.49
C ARG A 346 3.16 1.32 29.94
N LEU A 347 4.02 0.37 30.33
CA LEU A 347 4.09 -0.14 31.70
C LEU A 347 4.56 0.94 32.68
N ALA A 348 5.50 1.79 32.27
CA ALA A 348 5.96 2.91 33.10
C ALA A 348 4.87 3.95 33.36
N GLY A 349 4.05 4.27 32.36
CA GLY A 349 2.94 5.23 32.50
C GLY A 349 1.74 4.71 33.32
N GLY A 350 1.46 3.41 33.26
CA GLY A 350 0.37 2.78 34.02
C GLY A 350 0.64 2.60 35.52
N ALA A 351 1.90 2.77 35.97
CA ALA A 351 2.26 2.69 37.41
C ALA A 351 2.11 4.03 38.17
N GLY A 352 1.72 5.11 37.47
CA GLY A 352 1.60 6.47 38.00
C GLY A 352 0.19 7.05 38.03
N SER A 353 -0.86 6.26 37.75
CA SER A 353 -2.27 6.67 37.75
C SER A 353 -3.05 6.09 38.91
#